data_7745a04301864c3694073e0d26465489
#
_entry.id   7745a04301864c3694073e0d26465489
#
_cell.length_a   1.000
_cell.length_b   1.000
_cell.length_c   1.000
_cell.angle_alpha   90.00
_cell.angle_beta   90.00
_cell.angle_gamma   90.00
#
_symmetry.space_group_name_H-M   'P 1'
#
loop_
_entity.id
_entity.type
_entity.pdbx_description
1 polymer ?
#
loop_
_entity_poly.entity_id
_entity_poly.type
_entity_poly.pdbx_seq_one_letter_code
_entity_poly.pdbx_strand_id
1 'polypeptide(L)'
;GYGVQSPAFCRVCGERDIHRFGGTILGSSRGPQSAEEIVDSLERSNVSILFVIGGDGSMKAALSISREVQARNLKIAVIGIPKTIDNDINFIPQSFGFETAVYKATEAIECAHTEARGMPNGIGLVKLMGRESGFIAAQATLAMKEVNFVLVPEAPFTLEGEGGLLPALEERLKSRHHAVIVAAEGAGQHLLDRSGATDASGNLLLGDVADLLRSEIKRYMDARGIPHALKYIDPSYIIRSVPATANDKVYCGFLGQYAVHAAMAGRTDMVVGKIQDRYVHLPLELVTRRRRKLNIYSDLWRAALESTGQGMLAGMLPQQETHG
;
A
#
# COMPACT_ATOMS: atom_id res chain seq x y z
N GLY A 1 -3.91 -3.31 -27.56
CA GLY A 1 -5.09 -2.55 -27.79
C GLY A 1 -6.33 -3.31 -27.36
N TYR A 2 -6.75 -3.17 -26.09
CA TYR A 2 -8.11 -3.57 -25.71
C TYR A 2 -8.99 -2.38 -26.02
N GLY A 3 -9.63 -2.42 -27.22
CA GLY A 3 -10.65 -1.46 -27.58
C GLY A 3 -11.76 -1.46 -26.53
N VAL A 4 -12.32 -0.29 -26.25
CA VAL A 4 -13.54 -0.12 -25.46
C VAL A 4 -14.62 -1.04 -26.06
N GLN A 5 -14.76 -2.26 -25.53
CA GLN A 5 -15.85 -3.14 -25.93
C GLN A 5 -17.10 -2.73 -25.13
N SER A 6 -17.95 -2.02 -25.83
CA SER A 6 -19.25 -1.52 -25.38
C SER A 6 -20.20 -2.54 -24.74
N PRO A 7 -20.09 -3.87 -24.91
CA PRO A 7 -21.03 -4.82 -24.30
C PRO A 7 -20.69 -5.28 -22.89
N ALA A 8 -19.52 -4.98 -22.34
CA ALA A 8 -19.17 -5.40 -20.96
C ALA A 8 -19.99 -4.69 -19.89
N PHE A 9 -20.48 -3.49 -20.18
CA PHE A 9 -21.25 -2.67 -19.24
C PHE A 9 -22.60 -3.29 -18.84
N CYS A 10 -23.24 -4.07 -19.69
CA CYS A 10 -24.54 -4.66 -19.40
C CYS A 10 -24.47 -5.98 -18.62
N ARG A 11 -23.31 -6.66 -18.57
CA ARG A 11 -23.16 -7.93 -17.84
C ARG A 11 -23.06 -7.76 -16.33
N VAL A 12 -22.56 -6.64 -15.85
CA VAL A 12 -22.37 -6.38 -14.42
C VAL A 12 -23.68 -6.19 -13.67
N CYS A 13 -24.72 -5.70 -14.32
CA CYS A 13 -26.03 -5.46 -13.70
C CYS A 13 -26.77 -6.74 -13.29
N GLY A 14 -26.34 -7.92 -13.73
CA GLY A 14 -26.95 -9.21 -13.39
C GLY A 14 -26.28 -9.97 -12.25
N GLU A 15 -25.09 -9.57 -11.83
CA GLU A 15 -24.32 -10.32 -10.83
C GLU A 15 -24.60 -9.79 -9.41
N ARG A 16 -25.56 -10.40 -8.74
CA ARG A 16 -25.98 -10.01 -7.38
C ARG A 16 -24.90 -10.18 -6.32
N ASP A 17 -23.92 -11.06 -6.57
CA ASP A 17 -22.95 -11.53 -5.56
C ASP A 17 -21.52 -10.98 -5.78
N ILE A 18 -21.34 -9.93 -6.59
CA ILE A 18 -20.00 -9.38 -6.91
C ILE A 18 -19.20 -8.96 -5.66
N HIS A 19 -19.88 -8.54 -4.60
CA HIS A 19 -19.27 -8.17 -3.32
C HIS A 19 -18.62 -9.35 -2.58
N ARG A 20 -18.84 -10.59 -3.02
CA ARG A 20 -18.28 -11.81 -2.44
C ARG A 20 -16.98 -12.24 -3.09
N PHE A 21 -16.64 -11.68 -4.24
CA PHE A 21 -15.44 -12.03 -4.99
C PHE A 21 -14.28 -11.10 -4.64
N GLY A 22 -13.05 -11.66 -4.64
CA GLY A 22 -11.83 -10.88 -4.62
C GLY A 22 -11.46 -10.36 -6.01
N GLY A 23 -10.48 -9.47 -6.08
CA GLY A 23 -10.05 -8.89 -7.35
C GLY A 23 -11.03 -7.85 -7.91
N THR A 24 -11.15 -7.80 -9.25
CA THR A 24 -12.05 -6.87 -9.94
C THR A 24 -12.77 -7.52 -11.11
N ILE A 25 -14.07 -7.30 -11.21
CA ILE A 25 -14.88 -7.73 -12.35
C ILE A 25 -14.76 -6.78 -13.55
N LEU A 26 -14.30 -5.54 -13.32
CA LEU A 26 -14.10 -4.54 -14.38
C LEU A 26 -12.78 -4.71 -15.12
N GLY A 27 -11.90 -5.60 -14.62
CA GLY A 27 -10.52 -5.71 -15.08
C GLY A 27 -9.66 -4.53 -14.64
N SER A 28 -8.40 -4.58 -15.02
CA SER A 28 -7.46 -3.48 -14.84
C SER A 28 -6.54 -3.43 -16.05
N SER A 29 -6.15 -2.24 -16.47
CA SER A 29 -5.14 -2.09 -17.51
C SER A 29 -4.06 -1.11 -17.07
N ARG A 30 -2.87 -1.29 -17.62
CA ARG A 30 -1.76 -0.36 -17.53
C ARG A 30 -1.40 0.02 -18.95
N GLY A 31 -1.57 1.29 -19.31
CA GLY A 31 -1.22 1.75 -20.64
C GLY A 31 -1.29 3.26 -20.73
N PRO A 32 -0.44 3.86 -21.59
CA PRO A 32 -0.40 5.30 -21.79
C PRO A 32 -1.55 5.70 -22.73
N GLN A 33 -2.74 5.93 -22.19
CA GLN A 33 -3.81 6.61 -22.94
C GLN A 33 -3.86 8.05 -22.48
N SER A 34 -3.93 8.96 -23.45
CA SER A 34 -4.02 10.39 -23.15
C SER A 34 -5.41 10.75 -22.61
N ALA A 35 -5.50 11.86 -21.87
CA ALA A 35 -6.79 12.35 -21.38
C ALA A 35 -7.73 12.68 -22.54
N GLU A 36 -7.19 13.20 -23.65
CA GLU A 36 -7.92 13.54 -24.87
C GLU A 36 -8.57 12.31 -25.49
N GLU A 37 -7.82 11.21 -25.67
CA GLU A 37 -8.35 9.94 -26.22
C GLU A 37 -9.46 9.35 -25.34
N ILE A 38 -9.29 9.45 -24.01
CA ILE A 38 -10.31 8.99 -23.06
C ILE A 38 -11.56 9.84 -23.19
N VAL A 39 -11.44 11.17 -23.23
CA VAL A 39 -12.59 12.08 -23.34
C VAL A 39 -13.30 11.90 -24.68
N ASP A 40 -12.57 11.73 -25.79
CA ASP A 40 -13.15 11.40 -27.10
C ASP A 40 -13.99 10.12 -27.05
N SER A 41 -13.52 9.12 -26.30
CA SER A 41 -14.25 7.86 -26.12
C SER A 41 -15.52 8.03 -25.28
N LEU A 42 -15.45 8.86 -24.22
CA LEU A 42 -16.60 9.18 -23.38
C LEU A 42 -17.68 9.93 -24.15
N GLU A 43 -17.31 10.92 -24.99
CA GLU A 43 -18.22 11.65 -25.85
C GLU A 43 -18.90 10.73 -26.88
N ARG A 44 -18.10 9.93 -27.61
CA ARG A 44 -18.67 8.97 -28.59
C ARG A 44 -19.62 7.96 -27.96
N SER A 45 -19.38 7.60 -26.69
CA SER A 45 -20.22 6.66 -25.95
C SER A 45 -21.38 7.33 -25.21
N ASN A 46 -21.54 8.65 -25.36
CA ASN A 46 -22.55 9.47 -24.70
C ASN A 46 -22.56 9.27 -23.15
N VAL A 47 -21.38 9.22 -22.56
CA VAL A 47 -21.20 9.04 -21.10
C VAL A 47 -21.30 10.39 -20.42
N SER A 48 -22.20 10.51 -19.45
CA SER A 48 -22.38 11.75 -18.66
C SER A 48 -21.74 11.69 -17.28
N ILE A 49 -21.40 10.50 -16.78
CA ILE A 49 -20.78 10.31 -15.45
C ILE A 49 -19.68 9.25 -15.57
N LEU A 50 -18.49 9.61 -15.12
CA LEU A 50 -17.33 8.72 -15.03
C LEU A 50 -16.93 8.52 -13.58
N PHE A 51 -16.96 7.28 -13.09
CA PHE A 51 -16.39 6.90 -11.80
C PHE A 51 -14.99 6.30 -12.02
N VAL A 52 -13.96 6.90 -11.42
CA VAL A 52 -12.58 6.44 -11.49
C VAL A 52 -12.21 5.76 -10.18
N ILE A 53 -12.10 4.42 -10.20
CA ILE A 53 -11.81 3.61 -9.03
C ILE A 53 -10.32 3.23 -9.06
N GLY A 54 -9.53 3.70 -8.09
CA GLY A 54 -8.11 3.35 -8.06
C GLY A 54 -7.29 4.11 -7.02
N GLY A 55 -5.97 3.91 -7.06
CA GLY A 55 -4.98 4.55 -6.20
C GLY A 55 -4.54 5.93 -6.71
N ASP A 56 -3.40 6.41 -6.22
CA ASP A 56 -2.82 7.72 -6.53
C ASP A 56 -2.73 7.99 -8.05
N GLY A 57 -2.20 7.03 -8.82
CA GLY A 57 -2.11 7.16 -10.27
C GLY A 57 -3.47 7.32 -10.96
N SER A 58 -4.49 6.60 -10.49
CA SER A 58 -5.85 6.71 -11.02
C SER A 58 -6.50 8.05 -10.66
N MET A 59 -6.22 8.58 -9.47
CA MET A 59 -6.72 9.91 -9.07
C MET A 59 -6.05 11.02 -9.90
N LYS A 60 -4.77 10.90 -10.23
CA LYS A 60 -4.07 11.80 -11.15
C LYS A 60 -4.65 11.74 -12.57
N ALA A 61 -4.94 10.54 -13.06
CA ALA A 61 -5.63 10.37 -14.35
C ALA A 61 -7.04 11.00 -14.33
N ALA A 62 -7.80 10.79 -13.24
CA ALA A 62 -9.11 11.43 -13.07
C ALA A 62 -9.03 12.96 -13.11
N LEU A 63 -8.00 13.56 -12.49
CA LEU A 63 -7.76 15.00 -12.55
C LEU A 63 -7.46 15.47 -13.98
N SER A 64 -6.61 14.75 -14.72
CA SER A 64 -6.29 15.08 -16.12
C SER A 64 -7.54 14.99 -17.00
N ILE A 65 -8.35 13.94 -16.84
CA ILE A 65 -9.63 13.78 -17.56
C ILE A 65 -10.59 14.90 -17.20
N SER A 66 -10.72 15.26 -15.90
CA SER A 66 -11.60 16.34 -15.46
C SER A 66 -11.21 17.69 -16.07
N ARG A 67 -9.91 17.99 -16.15
CA ARG A 67 -9.39 19.21 -16.79
C ARG A 67 -9.68 19.24 -18.28
N GLU A 68 -9.55 18.13 -18.98
CA GLU A 68 -9.85 18.01 -20.42
C GLU A 68 -11.36 18.19 -20.67
N VAL A 69 -12.21 17.57 -19.84
CA VAL A 69 -13.67 17.75 -19.89
C VAL A 69 -14.04 19.22 -19.71
N GLN A 70 -13.41 19.92 -18.77
CA GLN A 70 -13.63 21.34 -18.55
C GLN A 70 -13.15 22.21 -19.71
N ALA A 71 -11.96 21.92 -20.26
CA ALA A 71 -11.40 22.65 -21.40
C ALA A 71 -12.30 22.57 -22.64
N ARG A 72 -13.00 21.44 -22.84
CA ARG A 72 -13.96 21.25 -23.93
C ARG A 72 -15.39 21.70 -23.59
N ASN A 73 -15.64 22.23 -22.40
CA ASN A 73 -16.99 22.58 -21.93
C ASN A 73 -17.99 21.43 -21.97
N LEU A 74 -17.53 20.19 -21.77
CA LEU A 74 -18.40 19.02 -21.77
C LEU A 74 -19.12 18.86 -20.44
N LYS A 75 -20.31 18.25 -20.50
CA LYS A 75 -21.13 17.96 -19.29
C LYS A 75 -20.90 16.52 -18.82
N ILE A 76 -19.66 16.20 -18.47
CA ILE A 76 -19.28 14.89 -17.93
C ILE A 76 -18.81 15.08 -16.48
N ALA A 77 -19.48 14.42 -15.54
CA ALA A 77 -19.04 14.41 -14.14
C ALA A 77 -17.91 13.38 -13.96
N VAL A 78 -16.80 13.78 -13.35
CA VAL A 78 -15.67 12.90 -13.03
C VAL A 78 -15.52 12.79 -11.53
N ILE A 79 -15.66 11.57 -10.99
CA ILE A 79 -15.67 11.30 -9.55
C ILE A 79 -14.69 10.17 -9.25
N GLY A 80 -13.74 10.43 -8.36
CA GLY A 80 -12.78 9.48 -7.85
C GLY A 80 -13.32 8.65 -6.67
N ILE A 81 -12.95 7.37 -6.65
CA ILE A 81 -13.22 6.46 -5.52
C ILE A 81 -11.88 5.86 -5.09
N PRO A 82 -11.42 6.07 -3.84
CA PRO A 82 -10.06 5.82 -3.41
C PRO A 82 -9.81 4.34 -3.13
N LYS A 83 -9.34 3.57 -4.13
CA LYS A 83 -8.98 2.16 -4.02
C LYS A 83 -7.47 2.00 -4.01
N THR A 84 -6.89 1.74 -2.86
CA THR A 84 -5.50 1.29 -2.73
C THR A 84 -5.31 0.54 -1.42
N ILE A 85 -4.49 -0.50 -1.43
CA ILE A 85 -4.10 -1.18 -0.19
C ILE A 85 -3.01 -0.39 0.55
N ASP A 86 -2.24 0.45 -0.14
CA ASP A 86 -1.11 1.20 0.42
C ASP A 86 -1.55 2.35 1.33
N ASN A 87 -2.83 2.73 1.28
CA ASN A 87 -3.42 3.81 2.06
C ASN A 87 -2.69 5.16 1.89
N ASP A 88 -2.21 5.40 0.66
CA ASP A 88 -1.28 6.48 0.31
C ASP A 88 -1.94 7.67 -0.39
N ILE A 89 -3.28 7.73 -0.45
CA ILE A 89 -4.01 8.87 -1.03
C ILE A 89 -4.07 10.01 -0.01
N ASN A 90 -3.61 11.17 -0.42
CA ASN A 90 -3.54 12.35 0.46
C ASN A 90 -4.93 12.77 0.97
N PHE A 91 -5.03 13.21 2.21
CA PHE A 91 -6.28 13.57 2.91
C PHE A 91 -7.33 12.45 3.04
N ILE A 92 -7.04 11.24 2.58
CA ILE A 92 -7.89 10.07 2.80
C ILE A 92 -7.28 9.23 3.93
N PRO A 93 -7.87 9.24 5.14
CA PRO A 93 -7.34 8.49 6.27
C PRO A 93 -7.35 6.98 6.05
N GLN A 94 -8.38 6.49 5.33
CA GLN A 94 -8.55 5.10 5.00
C GLN A 94 -9.06 4.96 3.56
N SER A 95 -8.28 4.27 2.72
CA SER A 95 -8.71 3.80 1.40
C SER A 95 -9.27 2.39 1.51
N PHE A 96 -10.17 1.99 0.62
CA PHE A 96 -10.67 0.62 0.68
C PHE A 96 -9.66 -0.39 0.12
N GLY A 97 -9.70 -1.59 0.70
CA GLY A 97 -8.73 -2.65 0.47
C GLY A 97 -7.57 -2.64 1.49
N PHE A 98 -7.29 -1.51 2.13
CA PHE A 98 -6.24 -1.41 3.14
C PHE A 98 -6.50 -2.31 4.35
N GLU A 99 -7.71 -2.28 4.92
CA GLU A 99 -8.05 -3.13 6.07
C GLU A 99 -8.00 -4.61 5.72
N THR A 100 -8.49 -4.99 4.55
CA THR A 100 -8.39 -6.37 4.05
C THR A 100 -6.92 -6.79 3.89
N ALA A 101 -6.06 -5.89 3.40
CA ALA A 101 -4.64 -6.16 3.26
C ALA A 101 -3.95 -6.36 4.62
N VAL A 102 -4.25 -5.52 5.61
CA VAL A 102 -3.74 -5.67 6.98
C VAL A 102 -4.21 -6.99 7.58
N TYR A 103 -5.49 -7.32 7.47
CA TYR A 103 -6.05 -8.58 7.96
C TYR A 103 -5.32 -9.79 7.37
N LYS A 104 -5.07 -9.81 6.06
CA LYS A 104 -4.33 -10.89 5.42
C LYS A 104 -2.84 -10.90 5.74
N ALA A 105 -2.25 -9.76 6.00
CA ALA A 105 -0.87 -9.68 6.46
C ALA A 105 -0.70 -10.34 7.83
N THR A 106 -1.70 -10.24 8.73
CA THR A 106 -1.62 -10.90 10.05
C THR A 106 -1.52 -12.42 9.95
N GLU A 107 -2.23 -13.05 9.01
CA GLU A 107 -2.13 -14.50 8.79
C GLU A 107 -0.71 -14.92 8.36
N ALA A 108 -0.07 -14.14 7.49
CA ALA A 108 1.30 -14.40 7.07
C ALA A 108 2.32 -14.21 8.21
N ILE A 109 2.10 -13.21 9.07
CA ILE A 109 2.94 -12.98 10.26
C ILE A 109 2.80 -14.12 11.26
N GLU A 110 1.59 -14.61 11.51
CA GLU A 110 1.33 -15.76 12.38
C GLU A 110 2.04 -17.01 11.88
N CYS A 111 1.95 -17.30 10.58
CA CYS A 111 2.69 -18.41 9.97
C CYS A 111 4.21 -18.25 10.15
N ALA A 112 4.76 -17.06 9.90
CA ALA A 112 6.18 -16.79 10.06
C ALA A 112 6.66 -16.94 11.51
N HIS A 113 5.85 -16.50 12.48
CA HIS A 113 6.13 -16.65 13.90
C HIS A 113 6.12 -18.12 14.34
N THR A 114 5.12 -18.88 13.90
CA THR A 114 5.01 -20.32 14.21
C THR A 114 6.22 -21.09 13.68
N GLU A 115 6.62 -20.83 12.43
CA GLU A 115 7.82 -21.44 11.82
C GLU A 115 9.11 -21.03 12.55
N ALA A 116 9.24 -19.73 12.90
CA ALA A 116 10.42 -19.23 13.60
C ALA A 116 10.57 -19.88 15.00
N ARG A 117 9.49 -20.06 15.74
CA ARG A 117 9.52 -20.71 17.04
C ARG A 117 9.82 -22.21 16.99
N GLY A 118 9.50 -22.86 15.87
CA GLY A 118 9.75 -24.28 15.67
C GLY A 118 11.21 -24.66 15.42
N MET A 119 12.12 -23.67 15.25
CA MET A 119 13.51 -23.88 14.89
C MET A 119 14.48 -23.16 15.83
N PRO A 120 15.67 -23.72 16.10
CA PRO A 120 16.70 -23.01 16.87
C PRO A 120 17.11 -21.71 16.17
N ASN A 121 17.05 -20.60 16.89
CA ASN A 121 17.30 -19.26 16.35
C ASN A 121 16.54 -18.98 15.05
N GLY A 122 15.27 -19.39 15.03
CA GLY A 122 14.42 -19.21 13.85
C GLY A 122 14.11 -17.75 13.58
N ILE A 123 14.16 -17.37 12.32
CA ILE A 123 13.87 -16.01 11.83
C ILE A 123 12.74 -16.10 10.81
N GLY A 124 11.60 -15.49 11.11
CA GLY A 124 10.52 -15.28 10.16
C GLY A 124 10.69 -13.92 9.48
N LEU A 125 10.82 -13.89 8.17
CA LEU A 125 10.87 -12.67 7.38
C LEU A 125 9.61 -12.57 6.52
N VAL A 126 8.79 -11.55 6.76
CA VAL A 126 7.56 -11.30 5.98
C VAL A 126 7.74 -10.00 5.20
N LYS A 127 7.71 -10.09 3.87
CA LYS A 127 7.68 -8.92 3.00
C LYS A 127 6.24 -8.56 2.70
N LEU A 128 5.81 -7.37 3.08
CA LEU A 128 4.48 -6.84 2.81
C LEU A 128 4.52 -5.79 1.71
N MET A 129 3.40 -5.59 1.06
CA MET A 129 3.23 -4.47 0.14
C MET A 129 3.36 -3.14 0.88
N GLY A 130 3.65 -2.09 0.15
CA GLY A 130 3.93 -0.77 0.71
C GLY A 130 5.16 -0.17 0.02
N ARG A 131 4.93 0.29 -1.22
CA ARG A 131 6.01 0.76 -2.10
C ARG A 131 6.66 2.04 -1.60
N GLU A 132 5.85 3.01 -1.23
CA GLU A 132 6.27 4.32 -0.73
C GLU A 132 5.65 4.65 0.63
N SER A 133 4.90 3.71 1.21
CA SER A 133 4.23 3.89 2.49
C SER A 133 4.27 2.62 3.34
N GLY A 134 4.57 2.78 4.61
CA GLY A 134 4.69 1.69 5.59
C GLY A 134 3.41 1.37 6.35
N PHE A 135 2.23 1.86 5.92
CA PHE A 135 1.00 1.72 6.70
C PHE A 135 0.58 0.28 6.95
N ILE A 136 0.68 -0.61 5.92
CA ILE A 136 0.32 -2.03 6.09
C ILE A 136 1.25 -2.67 7.10
N ALA A 137 2.57 -2.49 6.96
CA ALA A 137 3.56 -3.07 7.86
C ALA A 137 3.38 -2.58 9.30
N ALA A 138 3.19 -1.27 9.52
CA ALA A 138 2.98 -0.70 10.85
C ALA A 138 1.69 -1.20 11.49
N GLN A 139 0.57 -1.23 10.74
CA GLN A 139 -0.72 -1.65 11.30
C GLN A 139 -0.78 -3.15 11.55
N ALA A 140 -0.23 -3.97 10.64
CA ALA A 140 -0.15 -5.42 10.84
C ALA A 140 0.75 -5.77 12.03
N THR A 141 1.86 -5.04 12.23
CA THR A 141 2.72 -5.18 13.42
C THR A 141 1.98 -4.91 14.71
N LEU A 142 1.15 -3.87 14.76
CA LEU A 142 0.33 -3.58 15.95
C LEU A 142 -0.75 -4.63 16.21
N ALA A 143 -1.32 -5.19 15.14
CA ALA A 143 -2.30 -6.26 15.26
C ALA A 143 -1.66 -7.58 15.75
N MET A 144 -0.38 -7.80 15.40
CA MET A 144 0.39 -9.01 15.69
C MET A 144 1.59 -8.67 16.58
N LYS A 145 1.43 -8.81 17.88
CA LYS A 145 2.46 -8.48 18.90
C LYS A 145 3.69 -9.40 18.86
N GLU A 146 3.69 -10.38 17.99
CA GLU A 146 4.77 -11.32 17.74
C GLU A 146 5.90 -10.75 16.90
N VAL A 147 5.67 -9.61 16.22
CA VAL A 147 6.67 -8.93 15.40
C VAL A 147 7.74 -8.31 16.29
N ASN A 148 9.01 -8.50 15.93
CA ASN A 148 10.15 -7.99 16.69
C ASN A 148 10.89 -6.87 15.96
N PHE A 149 10.79 -6.83 14.64
CA PHE A 149 11.34 -5.76 13.81
C PHE A 149 10.33 -5.36 12.73
N VAL A 150 10.07 -4.08 12.61
CA VAL A 150 9.24 -3.50 11.55
C VAL A 150 10.05 -2.48 10.76
N LEU A 151 10.12 -2.67 9.44
CA LEU A 151 10.92 -1.86 8.52
C LEU A 151 9.99 -1.21 7.50
N VAL A 152 10.05 0.11 7.39
CA VAL A 152 9.18 0.90 6.50
C VAL A 152 10.01 1.87 5.64
N PRO A 153 9.49 2.31 4.48
CA PRO A 153 10.22 3.23 3.60
C PRO A 153 10.56 4.56 4.25
N GLU A 154 9.69 5.03 5.16
CA GLU A 154 9.80 6.34 5.79
C GLU A 154 10.81 6.40 6.93
N ALA A 155 11.25 5.24 7.43
CA ALA A 155 12.24 5.14 8.51
C ALA A 155 13.47 4.37 8.00
N PRO A 156 14.46 5.05 7.39
CA PRO A 156 15.72 4.45 6.96
C PRO A 156 16.44 3.77 8.14
N PHE A 157 17.15 2.69 7.88
CA PHE A 157 17.89 1.95 8.90
C PHE A 157 19.25 1.50 8.36
N THR A 158 20.19 1.20 9.26
CA THR A 158 21.47 0.59 8.90
C THR A 158 21.44 -0.91 9.19
N LEU A 159 22.21 -1.70 8.41
CA LEU A 159 22.32 -3.13 8.64
C LEU A 159 23.32 -3.44 9.75
N GLU A 160 24.50 -2.85 9.69
CA GLU A 160 25.61 -3.09 10.61
C GLU A 160 25.92 -1.85 11.47
N GLY A 161 26.89 -1.99 12.35
CA GLY A 161 27.31 -0.92 13.27
C GLY A 161 26.45 -0.85 14.53
N GLU A 162 26.75 0.10 15.40
CA GLU A 162 26.03 0.33 16.63
C GLU A 162 24.57 0.75 16.32
N GLY A 163 23.61 0.05 16.93
CA GLY A 163 22.19 0.26 16.64
C GLY A 163 21.70 -0.24 15.29
N GLY A 164 22.51 -0.97 14.52
CA GLY A 164 22.11 -1.59 13.26
C GLY A 164 21.16 -2.78 13.46
N LEU A 165 20.43 -3.13 12.40
CA LEU A 165 19.44 -4.22 12.41
C LEU A 165 20.08 -5.58 12.76
N LEU A 166 21.24 -5.91 12.19
CA LEU A 166 21.88 -7.23 12.37
C LEU A 166 22.39 -7.45 13.79
N PRO A 167 23.08 -6.49 14.46
CA PRO A 167 23.41 -6.61 15.88
C PRO A 167 22.17 -6.70 16.77
N ALA A 168 21.10 -5.92 16.50
CA ALA A 168 19.87 -6.00 17.26
C ALA A 168 19.17 -7.36 17.12
N LEU A 169 19.21 -7.94 15.90
CA LEU A 169 18.69 -9.28 15.63
C LEU A 169 19.50 -10.35 16.38
N GLU A 170 20.84 -10.25 16.38
CA GLU A 170 21.72 -11.15 17.14
C GLU A 170 21.38 -11.13 18.63
N GLU A 171 21.24 -9.95 19.22
CA GLU A 171 20.87 -9.81 20.64
C GLU A 171 19.49 -10.41 20.93
N ARG A 172 18.55 -10.21 20.04
CA ARG A 172 17.20 -10.83 20.13
C ARG A 172 17.29 -12.36 20.08
N LEU A 173 18.06 -12.93 19.17
CA LEU A 173 18.23 -14.39 19.06
C LEU A 173 18.92 -14.98 20.29
N LYS A 174 19.93 -14.31 20.85
CA LYS A 174 20.58 -14.72 22.11
C LYS A 174 19.61 -14.75 23.29
N SER A 175 18.72 -13.78 23.36
CA SER A 175 17.81 -13.63 24.50
C SER A 175 16.50 -14.39 24.37
N ARG A 176 16.00 -14.58 23.14
CA ARG A 176 14.64 -15.13 22.87
C ARG A 176 14.61 -16.31 21.92
N HIS A 177 15.71 -16.65 21.26
CA HIS A 177 15.88 -17.78 20.35
C HIS A 177 15.01 -17.76 19.09
N HIS A 178 14.27 -16.68 18.83
CA HIS A 178 13.52 -16.47 17.61
C HIS A 178 13.27 -14.98 17.37
N ALA A 179 13.01 -14.63 16.10
CA ALA A 179 12.62 -13.29 15.70
C ALA A 179 11.65 -13.31 14.52
N VAL A 180 10.75 -12.32 14.44
CA VAL A 180 9.92 -12.04 13.28
C VAL A 180 10.22 -10.62 12.79
N ILE A 181 10.55 -10.52 11.51
CA ILE A 181 10.85 -9.28 10.81
C ILE A 181 9.74 -9.04 9.80
N VAL A 182 9.09 -7.89 9.88
CA VAL A 182 8.12 -7.42 8.88
C VAL A 182 8.75 -6.27 8.12
N ALA A 183 8.88 -6.40 6.80
CA ALA A 183 9.44 -5.38 5.94
C ALA A 183 8.43 -4.96 4.87
N ALA A 184 8.13 -3.66 4.75
CA ALA A 184 7.46 -3.14 3.58
C ALA A 184 8.39 -3.25 2.35
N GLU A 185 7.84 -3.55 1.17
CA GLU A 185 8.64 -3.74 -0.05
C GLU A 185 9.51 -2.52 -0.41
N GLY A 186 9.11 -1.33 -0.01
CA GLY A 186 9.86 -0.10 -0.20
C GLY A 186 10.88 0.22 0.90
N ALA A 187 10.96 -0.59 1.95
CA ALA A 187 11.96 -0.39 3.01
C ALA A 187 13.38 -0.65 2.50
N GLY A 188 14.36 0.00 3.09
CA GLY A 188 15.78 -0.28 2.81
C GLY A 188 16.26 0.07 1.40
N GLN A 189 15.48 0.80 0.59
CA GLN A 189 15.87 1.15 -0.79
C GLN A 189 17.13 2.02 -0.89
N HIS A 190 17.54 2.65 0.20
CA HIS A 190 18.82 3.37 0.29
C HIS A 190 20.03 2.45 0.44
N LEU A 191 19.81 1.17 0.75
CA LEU A 191 20.84 0.12 0.88
C LEU A 191 21.01 -0.69 -0.42
N LEU A 192 20.15 -0.45 -1.42
CA LEU A 192 20.11 -1.19 -2.67
C LEU A 192 20.58 -0.31 -3.83
N ASP A 193 21.29 -0.92 -4.77
CA ASP A 193 21.65 -0.24 -6.01
C ASP A 193 20.40 0.05 -6.84
N ARG A 194 20.16 1.31 -7.11
CA ARG A 194 19.02 1.73 -7.92
C ARG A 194 19.38 1.68 -9.39
N SER A 195 18.72 0.81 -10.14
CA SER A 195 18.90 0.70 -11.59
C SER A 195 18.43 1.94 -12.37
N GLY A 196 17.64 2.81 -11.75
CA GLY A 196 16.97 3.94 -12.42
C GLY A 196 15.88 3.53 -13.41
N ALA A 197 15.64 2.24 -13.60
CA ALA A 197 14.61 1.73 -14.50
C ALA A 197 13.20 1.97 -13.91
N THR A 198 12.22 2.15 -14.80
CA THR A 198 10.81 2.35 -14.44
C THR A 198 9.95 1.19 -14.90
N ASP A 199 8.86 0.93 -14.18
CA ASP A 199 7.82 -0.01 -14.61
C ASP A 199 6.93 0.59 -15.72
N ALA A 200 6.04 -0.23 -16.29
CA ALA A 200 5.09 0.21 -17.33
C ALA A 200 4.13 1.34 -16.89
N SER A 201 4.10 1.68 -15.62
CA SER A 201 3.31 2.77 -15.03
C SER A 201 4.15 4.01 -14.71
N GLY A 202 5.44 4.02 -15.09
CA GLY A 202 6.37 5.12 -14.83
C GLY A 202 6.92 5.20 -13.40
N ASN A 203 6.68 4.20 -12.56
CA ASN A 203 7.26 4.16 -11.22
C ASN A 203 8.65 3.52 -11.26
N LEU A 204 9.60 4.03 -10.47
CA LEU A 204 10.94 3.44 -10.34
C LEU A 204 10.83 1.96 -9.93
N LEU A 205 11.56 1.08 -10.56
CA LEU A 205 11.68 -0.31 -10.10
C LEU A 205 12.40 -0.33 -8.76
N LEU A 206 11.79 -1.00 -7.78
CA LEU A 206 12.39 -1.20 -6.46
C LEU A 206 13.34 -2.40 -6.51
N GLY A 207 14.46 -2.30 -5.76
CA GLY A 207 15.27 -3.45 -5.43
C GLY A 207 14.54 -4.38 -4.44
N ASP A 208 14.85 -5.66 -4.42
CA ASP A 208 14.19 -6.60 -3.51
C ASP A 208 14.82 -6.55 -2.11
N VAL A 209 14.15 -5.88 -1.19
CA VAL A 209 14.57 -5.78 0.21
C VAL A 209 14.62 -7.14 0.90
N ALA A 210 13.78 -8.09 0.50
CA ALA A 210 13.80 -9.41 1.12
C ALA A 210 15.05 -10.20 0.72
N ASP A 211 15.47 -10.11 -0.52
CA ASP A 211 16.72 -10.73 -0.96
C ASP A 211 17.95 -10.09 -0.28
N LEU A 212 17.96 -8.77 -0.14
CA LEU A 212 18.97 -8.06 0.64
C LEU A 212 19.01 -8.59 2.08
N LEU A 213 17.88 -8.57 2.78
CA LEU A 213 17.82 -8.99 4.19
C LEU A 213 18.21 -10.46 4.35
N ARG A 214 17.75 -11.35 3.47
CA ARG A 214 18.09 -12.79 3.51
C ARG A 214 19.59 -13.01 3.35
N SER A 215 20.21 -12.37 2.38
CA SER A 215 21.63 -12.50 2.11
C SER A 215 22.48 -11.92 3.25
N GLU A 216 22.12 -10.74 3.75
CA GLU A 216 22.88 -10.07 4.80
C GLU A 216 22.72 -10.74 6.17
N ILE A 217 21.52 -11.21 6.52
CA ILE A 217 21.30 -11.98 7.75
C ILE A 217 22.14 -13.27 7.69
N LYS A 218 22.07 -14.00 6.57
CA LYS A 218 22.86 -15.24 6.41
C LYS A 218 24.35 -14.95 6.54
N ARG A 219 24.88 -13.99 5.80
CA ARG A 219 26.30 -13.61 5.84
C ARG A 219 26.75 -13.24 7.26
N TYR A 220 25.95 -12.43 7.96
CA TYR A 220 26.26 -11.95 9.29
C TYR A 220 26.27 -13.07 10.34
N MET A 221 25.27 -13.94 10.33
CA MET A 221 25.14 -15.04 11.28
C MET A 221 26.21 -16.13 11.03
N ASP A 222 26.46 -16.48 9.75
CA ASP A 222 27.50 -17.46 9.38
C ASP A 222 28.89 -16.97 9.79
N ALA A 223 29.21 -15.70 9.58
CA ALA A 223 30.50 -15.11 9.98
C ALA A 223 30.74 -15.14 11.50
N ARG A 224 29.69 -15.22 12.31
CA ARG A 224 29.73 -15.31 13.77
C ARG A 224 29.55 -16.72 14.31
N GLY A 225 29.37 -17.70 13.43
CA GLY A 225 29.11 -19.09 13.83
C GLY A 225 27.80 -19.27 14.58
N ILE A 226 26.81 -18.42 14.33
CA ILE A 226 25.49 -18.48 14.97
C ILE A 226 24.57 -19.37 14.14
N PRO A 227 24.18 -20.57 14.61
CA PRO A 227 23.21 -21.40 13.93
C PRO A 227 21.87 -20.66 13.83
N HIS A 228 21.26 -20.64 12.65
CA HIS A 228 20.00 -19.96 12.41
C HIS A 228 19.20 -20.65 11.31
N ALA A 229 17.88 -20.43 11.31
CA ALA A 229 16.98 -20.87 10.26
C ALA A 229 16.09 -19.71 9.83
N LEU A 230 16.20 -19.27 8.58
CA LEU A 230 15.39 -18.17 8.05
C LEU A 230 14.29 -18.71 7.15
N LYS A 231 13.05 -18.30 7.42
CA LYS A 231 11.86 -18.58 6.63
C LYS A 231 11.33 -17.26 6.06
N TYR A 232 11.12 -17.24 4.76
CA TYR A 232 10.62 -16.07 4.03
C TYR A 232 9.19 -16.31 3.54
N ILE A 233 8.32 -15.34 3.77
CA ILE A 233 6.93 -15.34 3.32
C ILE A 233 6.64 -14.04 2.58
N ASP A 234 6.10 -14.17 1.36
CA ASP A 234 5.62 -13.06 0.54
C ASP A 234 4.14 -13.29 0.19
N PRO A 235 3.20 -12.67 0.92
CA PRO A 235 1.77 -12.83 0.66
C PRO A 235 1.21 -11.88 -0.41
N SER A 236 2.03 -11.16 -1.16
CA SER A 236 1.65 -10.04 -2.05
C SER A 236 0.43 -10.33 -2.93
N TYR A 237 0.40 -11.45 -3.62
CA TYR A 237 -0.73 -11.80 -4.50
C TYR A 237 -1.95 -12.26 -3.71
N ILE A 238 -1.76 -12.95 -2.58
CA ILE A 238 -2.84 -13.42 -1.72
C ILE A 238 -3.59 -12.22 -1.13
N ILE A 239 -2.86 -11.23 -0.62
CA ILE A 239 -3.45 -9.99 -0.05
C ILE A 239 -4.42 -9.30 -1.01
N ARG A 240 -4.14 -9.31 -2.32
CA ARG A 240 -4.95 -8.62 -3.34
C ARG A 240 -6.06 -9.45 -3.96
N SER A 241 -6.10 -10.74 -3.69
CA SER A 241 -6.98 -11.67 -4.42
C SER A 241 -8.14 -12.23 -3.58
N VAL A 242 -8.20 -11.85 -2.31
CA VAL A 242 -9.22 -12.36 -1.38
C VAL A 242 -10.45 -11.46 -1.35
N PRO A 243 -11.61 -11.99 -0.96
CA PRO A 243 -12.79 -11.18 -0.66
C PRO A 243 -12.50 -10.15 0.42
N ALA A 244 -13.10 -8.96 0.29
CA ALA A 244 -12.97 -7.90 1.26
C ALA A 244 -13.52 -8.32 2.65
N THR A 245 -12.92 -7.77 3.72
CA THR A 245 -13.46 -7.88 5.08
C THR A 245 -14.84 -7.23 5.18
N ALA A 246 -15.58 -7.53 6.25
CA ALA A 246 -16.89 -6.94 6.49
C ALA A 246 -16.84 -5.41 6.51
N ASN A 247 -15.83 -4.83 7.17
CA ASN A 247 -15.67 -3.37 7.25
C ASN A 247 -15.38 -2.74 5.88
N ASP A 248 -14.48 -3.33 5.09
CA ASP A 248 -14.23 -2.84 3.73
C ASP A 248 -15.47 -2.96 2.84
N LYS A 249 -16.27 -4.04 2.96
CA LYS A 249 -17.55 -4.17 2.23
C LYS A 249 -18.54 -3.07 2.58
N VAL A 250 -18.72 -2.76 3.86
CA VAL A 250 -19.58 -1.69 4.34
C VAL A 250 -19.07 -0.33 3.84
N TYR A 251 -17.76 -0.11 3.96
CA TYR A 251 -17.11 1.12 3.50
C TYR A 251 -17.28 1.32 1.99
N CYS A 252 -17.06 0.29 1.18
CA CYS A 252 -17.29 0.34 -0.27
C CYS A 252 -18.75 0.65 -0.62
N GLY A 253 -19.70 0.07 0.11
CA GLY A 253 -21.13 0.34 -0.08
C GLY A 253 -21.46 1.83 0.09
N PHE A 254 -20.95 2.45 1.15
CA PHE A 254 -21.12 3.88 1.37
C PHE A 254 -20.40 4.72 0.32
N LEU A 255 -19.13 4.40 -0.01
CA LEU A 255 -18.40 5.14 -1.05
C LEU A 255 -19.16 5.13 -2.38
N GLY A 256 -19.71 3.97 -2.78
CA GLY A 256 -20.51 3.85 -4.00
C GLY A 256 -21.78 4.69 -3.95
N GLN A 257 -22.54 4.64 -2.86
CA GLN A 257 -23.75 5.46 -2.68
C GLN A 257 -23.45 6.96 -2.74
N TYR A 258 -22.46 7.42 -1.98
CA TYR A 258 -22.09 8.84 -1.97
C TYR A 258 -21.52 9.32 -3.30
N ALA A 259 -20.78 8.47 -4.02
CA ALA A 259 -20.29 8.80 -5.37
C ALA A 259 -21.46 9.01 -6.35
N VAL A 260 -22.43 8.10 -6.35
CA VAL A 260 -23.63 8.23 -7.21
C VAL A 260 -24.46 9.45 -6.83
N HIS A 261 -24.72 9.69 -5.54
CA HIS A 261 -25.46 10.88 -5.09
C HIS A 261 -24.77 12.18 -5.48
N ALA A 262 -23.43 12.23 -5.35
CA ALA A 262 -22.64 13.39 -5.77
C ALA A 262 -22.79 13.65 -7.28
N ALA A 263 -22.64 12.61 -8.10
CA ALA A 263 -22.79 12.71 -9.55
C ALA A 263 -24.20 13.18 -9.95
N MET A 264 -25.22 12.59 -9.39
CA MET A 264 -26.62 12.97 -9.66
C MET A 264 -26.96 14.39 -9.18
N ALA A 265 -26.24 14.91 -8.18
CA ALA A 265 -26.32 16.31 -7.74
C ALA A 265 -25.46 17.26 -8.59
N GLY A 266 -24.90 16.83 -9.71
CA GLY A 266 -24.08 17.63 -10.62
C GLY A 266 -22.66 17.95 -10.07
N ARG A 267 -22.20 17.23 -9.05
CA ARG A 267 -20.83 17.39 -8.54
C ARG A 267 -19.84 16.69 -9.47
N THR A 268 -18.67 17.31 -9.63
CA THR A 268 -17.59 16.79 -10.46
C THR A 268 -16.23 17.20 -9.87
N ASP A 269 -15.12 16.71 -10.43
CA ASP A 269 -13.75 17.05 -10.05
C ASP A 269 -13.43 16.76 -8.58
N MET A 270 -13.89 15.62 -8.09
CA MET A 270 -13.81 15.29 -6.67
C MET A 270 -13.54 13.80 -6.42
N VAL A 271 -13.07 13.52 -5.20
CA VAL A 271 -12.96 12.18 -4.63
C VAL A 271 -13.92 12.08 -3.46
N VAL A 272 -14.63 10.95 -3.37
CA VAL A 272 -15.42 10.63 -2.17
C VAL A 272 -14.49 10.02 -1.14
N GLY A 273 -14.47 10.55 0.07
CA GLY A 273 -13.66 10.04 1.18
C GLY A 273 -14.44 10.05 2.49
N LYS A 274 -13.83 9.49 3.55
CA LYS A 274 -14.38 9.50 4.90
C LYS A 274 -13.36 10.15 5.84
N ILE A 275 -13.73 11.22 6.53
CA ILE A 275 -12.92 11.91 7.53
C ILE A 275 -13.74 12.04 8.81
N GLN A 276 -13.20 11.57 9.94
CA GLN A 276 -13.87 11.63 11.27
C GLN A 276 -15.34 11.18 11.20
N ASP A 277 -15.55 10.00 10.64
CA ASP A 277 -16.88 9.37 10.46
C ASP A 277 -17.86 10.10 9.55
N ARG A 278 -17.44 11.13 8.84
CA ARG A 278 -18.25 11.84 7.85
C ARG A 278 -17.75 11.56 6.45
N TYR A 279 -18.65 11.28 5.53
CA TYR A 279 -18.32 11.21 4.12
C TYR A 279 -18.22 12.62 3.56
N VAL A 280 -17.14 12.89 2.85
CA VAL A 280 -16.76 14.20 2.35
C VAL A 280 -16.40 14.13 0.87
N HIS A 281 -16.53 15.26 0.20
CA HIS A 281 -16.07 15.46 -1.16
C HIS A 281 -14.76 16.27 -1.12
N LEU A 282 -13.69 15.68 -1.60
CA LEU A 282 -12.38 16.33 -1.66
C LEU A 282 -12.04 16.63 -3.13
N PRO A 283 -11.58 17.85 -3.46
CA PRO A 283 -11.13 18.16 -4.82
C PRO A 283 -10.05 17.19 -5.29
N LEU A 284 -10.13 16.71 -6.54
CA LEU A 284 -9.11 15.84 -7.14
C LEU A 284 -7.71 16.48 -7.07
N GLU A 285 -7.62 17.78 -7.33
CA GLU A 285 -6.36 18.50 -7.23
C GLU A 285 -5.74 18.41 -5.83
N LEU A 286 -6.53 18.49 -4.78
CA LEU A 286 -6.04 18.46 -3.40
C LEU A 286 -5.44 17.08 -3.06
N VAL A 287 -6.13 15.99 -3.44
CA VAL A 287 -5.70 14.64 -3.10
C VAL A 287 -4.51 14.14 -3.93
N THR A 288 -4.29 14.75 -5.11
CA THR A 288 -3.21 14.35 -6.04
C THR A 288 -1.92 15.15 -5.90
N ARG A 289 -1.90 16.20 -5.08
CA ARG A 289 -0.70 17.06 -4.89
C ARG A 289 0.51 16.30 -4.38
N ARG A 290 0.30 15.34 -3.48
CA ARG A 290 1.34 14.49 -2.92
C ARG A 290 0.76 13.16 -2.47
N ARG A 291 1.59 12.14 -2.36
CA ARG A 291 1.21 10.89 -1.71
C ARG A 291 1.24 11.06 -0.18
N ARG A 292 0.32 10.39 0.49
CA ARG A 292 0.34 10.26 1.94
C ARG A 292 1.40 9.25 2.32
N LYS A 293 2.22 9.59 3.30
CA LYS A 293 3.27 8.74 3.87
C LYS A 293 2.99 8.52 5.34
N LEU A 294 3.52 7.42 5.87
CA LEU A 294 3.49 7.17 7.30
C LEU A 294 4.35 8.25 7.99
N ASN A 295 3.73 8.96 8.92
CA ASN A 295 4.46 9.92 9.72
C ASN A 295 5.21 9.18 10.84
N ILE A 296 6.53 9.20 10.82
CA ILE A 296 7.39 8.55 11.83
C ILE A 296 7.27 9.18 13.24
N TYR A 297 6.62 10.33 13.36
CA TYR A 297 6.29 10.97 14.63
C TYR A 297 4.84 10.72 15.07
N SER A 298 4.07 9.92 14.32
CA SER A 298 2.68 9.60 14.65
C SER A 298 2.60 8.57 15.77
N ASP A 299 1.45 8.58 16.45
CA ASP A 299 1.12 7.56 17.46
C ASP A 299 1.14 6.14 16.89
N LEU A 300 0.72 5.97 15.61
CA LEU A 300 0.76 4.68 14.93
C LEU A 300 2.19 4.12 14.87
N TRP A 301 3.16 4.94 14.43
CA TRP A 301 4.54 4.48 14.32
C TRP A 301 5.19 4.26 15.68
N ARG A 302 4.98 5.18 16.63
CA ARG A 302 5.46 5.03 18.00
C ARG A 302 4.94 3.73 18.62
N ALA A 303 3.64 3.47 18.53
CA ALA A 303 3.04 2.26 19.08
C ALA A 303 3.57 0.98 18.40
N ALA A 304 3.83 1.02 17.08
CA ALA A 304 4.46 -0.10 16.37
C ALA A 304 5.87 -0.39 16.91
N LEU A 305 6.70 0.63 17.12
CA LEU A 305 8.04 0.48 17.71
C LEU A 305 7.96 -0.05 19.15
N GLU A 306 7.08 0.48 19.98
CA GLU A 306 6.88 0.03 21.35
C GLU A 306 6.43 -1.43 21.43
N SER A 307 5.55 -1.86 20.48
CA SER A 307 5.06 -3.23 20.47
C SER A 307 6.13 -4.25 20.07
N THR A 308 7.08 -3.88 19.21
CA THR A 308 8.18 -4.75 18.76
C THR A 308 9.31 -4.87 19.77
N GLY A 309 9.50 -3.84 20.58
CA GLY A 309 10.66 -3.72 21.46
C GLY A 309 12.00 -3.52 20.73
N GLN A 310 11.98 -3.23 19.43
CA GLN A 310 13.21 -3.06 18.62
C GLN A 310 13.99 -1.78 18.97
N GLY A 311 13.35 -0.83 19.65
CA GLY A 311 13.91 0.50 19.82
C GLY A 311 14.04 1.27 18.49
N MET A 312 14.79 2.35 18.52
CA MET A 312 15.14 3.11 17.30
C MET A 312 16.41 2.52 16.71
N LEU A 313 16.30 1.89 15.54
CA LEU A 313 17.50 1.46 14.80
C LEU A 313 18.27 2.68 14.29
N ALA A 314 19.58 2.53 14.13
CA ALA A 314 20.43 3.59 13.58
C ALA A 314 19.93 3.98 12.18
N GLY A 315 19.83 5.27 11.92
CA GLY A 315 19.30 5.83 10.68
C GLY A 315 17.79 6.10 10.66
N MET A 316 17.01 5.59 11.63
CA MET A 316 15.55 5.79 11.66
C MET A 316 15.12 7.24 11.97
N LEU A 317 15.94 8.01 12.65
CA LEU A 317 15.72 9.46 12.81
C LEU A 317 16.37 10.19 11.63
N PRO A 318 15.71 11.18 11.03
CA PRO A 318 16.37 12.06 10.10
C PRO A 318 17.56 12.71 10.84
N GLN A 319 18.73 12.69 10.21
CA GLN A 319 19.84 13.51 10.72
C GLN A 319 19.31 14.93 10.82
N GLN A 320 19.38 15.53 12.00
CA GLN A 320 19.11 16.95 12.16
C GLN A 320 20.08 17.65 11.21
N GLU A 321 19.54 18.27 10.16
CA GLU A 321 20.31 19.20 9.37
C GLU A 321 20.79 20.29 10.35
N THR A 322 22.06 20.22 10.72
CA THR A 322 22.74 21.31 11.42
C THR A 322 22.80 22.45 10.42
N HIS A 323 21.79 23.32 10.46
CA HIS A 323 21.90 24.62 9.82
C HIS A 323 23.04 25.35 10.51
N GLY A 324 24.24 25.32 9.89
CA GLY A 324 25.36 26.19 10.18
C GLY A 324 25.18 27.55 9.48
#